data_db91fe9e40d26ef6dc8d27d9c9aa82ec
#
_entry.id   db91fe9e40d26ef6dc8d27d9c9aa82ec
#
_cell.length_a   1.000
_cell.length_b   1.000
_cell.length_c   1.000
_cell.angle_alpha   90.00
_cell.angle_beta   90.00
_cell.angle_gamma   90.00
#
_symmetry.space_group_name_H-M   'P 1'
#
loop_
_entity.id
_entity.type
_entity.pdbx_description
1 polymer ?
#
loop_
_entity_poly.entity_id
_entity_poly.type
_entity_poly.pdbx_seq_one_letter_code
_entity_poly.pdbx_strand_id
1 'polypeptide(L)'
;MNNKNHLSYFLNNLKEELDFKDAEDFKIKVHLKDNLEFRIKLQKFVFLAKYFGWNNTYNYNMYNHGPYSPALSDDYHSGEVFENSPLEIQNFKMDSFKNFVANKSTDYLEAASTILYYKRFKRNFTINDAINELNMIKPYISSSIVGSAYVDVKGFKLSSKQISRNLSDSVLENVKTNLNSKILDNMKLFEHFDVNYNKVFILGSLDYLRIVLREEKLNNYLKDDLFNEINRYVQDIEKIYSLSNGDNEVFENMSLNNLILHFDRLQNYISQDLDVLPRLDDDDFDDSLFY
;
A
#
# COMPACT_ATOMS: atom_id res chain seq x y z
N MET A 1 -15.75 10.89 -10.31
CA MET A 1 -15.96 11.29 -8.91
C MET A 1 -14.98 12.42 -8.62
N ASN A 2 -15.43 13.55 -8.09
CA ASN A 2 -14.54 14.73 -8.00
C ASN A 2 -13.76 14.72 -6.66
N ASN A 3 -12.66 13.96 -6.60
CA ASN A 3 -11.84 13.86 -5.39
C ASN A 3 -11.34 15.22 -4.88
N LYS A 4 -11.02 16.16 -5.78
CA LYS A 4 -10.51 17.48 -5.40
C LYS A 4 -11.55 18.30 -4.63
N ASN A 5 -12.84 18.26 -5.02
CA ASN A 5 -13.90 18.99 -4.31
C ASN A 5 -14.17 18.36 -2.92
N HIS A 6 -14.14 17.04 -2.82
CA HIS A 6 -14.24 16.34 -1.52
C HIS A 6 -13.01 16.62 -0.65
N LEU A 7 -11.82 16.67 -1.22
CA LEU A 7 -10.60 17.02 -0.50
C LEU A 7 -10.66 18.47 0.00
N SER A 8 -11.17 19.40 -0.81
CA SER A 8 -11.43 20.79 -0.40
C SER A 8 -12.35 20.85 0.82
N TYR A 9 -13.48 20.13 0.76
CA TYR A 9 -14.39 20.03 1.91
C TYR A 9 -13.70 19.46 3.15
N PHE A 10 -12.98 18.35 2.99
CA PHE A 10 -12.26 17.68 4.07
C PHE A 10 -11.26 18.60 4.75
N LEU A 11 -10.40 19.28 3.97
CA LEU A 11 -9.40 20.19 4.48
C LEU A 11 -10.00 21.41 5.18
N ASN A 12 -11.06 21.98 4.61
CA ASN A 12 -11.74 23.13 5.23
C ASN A 12 -12.33 22.81 6.60
N ASN A 13 -12.74 21.54 6.83
CA ASN A 13 -13.27 21.11 8.11
C ASN A 13 -12.20 20.65 9.12
N LEU A 14 -10.95 20.45 8.70
CA LEU A 14 -9.86 19.89 9.53
C LEU A 14 -8.68 20.87 9.71
N LYS A 15 -8.94 22.16 9.56
CA LYS A 15 -7.91 23.21 9.70
C LYS A 15 -7.19 23.15 11.05
N GLU A 16 -7.95 22.99 12.13
CA GLU A 16 -7.42 22.95 13.49
C GLU A 16 -6.60 21.68 13.72
N GLU A 17 -7.13 20.51 13.31
CA GLU A 17 -6.47 19.21 13.50
C GLU A 17 -5.18 19.05 12.65
N LEU A 18 -5.14 19.73 11.49
CA LEU A 18 -3.97 19.79 10.62
C LEU A 18 -3.08 21.03 10.88
N ASP A 19 -3.51 21.92 11.79
CA ASP A 19 -2.76 23.11 12.16
C ASP A 19 -2.43 24.03 10.95
N PHE A 20 -3.46 24.46 10.23
CA PHE A 20 -3.33 25.53 9.24
C PHE A 20 -4.53 26.48 9.27
N LYS A 21 -4.31 27.75 8.91
CA LYS A 21 -5.32 28.82 9.07
C LYS A 21 -6.21 28.97 7.85
N ASP A 22 -5.59 29.04 6.67
CA ASP A 22 -6.23 29.34 5.40
C ASP A 22 -5.50 28.65 4.23
N ALA A 23 -5.95 28.90 3.01
CA ALA A 23 -5.37 28.32 1.80
C ALA A 23 -3.90 28.72 1.58
N GLU A 24 -3.51 29.93 1.95
CA GLU A 24 -2.15 30.46 1.81
C GLU A 24 -1.22 29.74 2.78
N ASP A 25 -1.59 29.67 4.06
CA ASP A 25 -0.84 28.95 5.10
C ASP A 25 -0.71 27.46 4.76
N PHE A 26 -1.76 26.85 4.22
CA PHE A 26 -1.70 25.47 3.73
C PHE A 26 -0.68 25.29 2.62
N LYS A 27 -0.72 26.17 1.58
CA LYS A 27 0.22 26.13 0.47
C LYS A 27 1.66 26.25 0.96
N ILE A 28 1.90 27.20 1.87
CA ILE A 28 3.22 27.37 2.49
C ILE A 28 3.65 26.07 3.20
N LYS A 29 2.80 25.51 4.07
CA LYS A 29 3.11 24.32 4.86
C LYS A 29 3.39 23.08 3.98
N VAL A 30 2.66 22.91 2.89
CA VAL A 30 2.86 21.79 1.96
C VAL A 30 4.20 21.87 1.23
N HIS A 31 4.63 23.10 0.83
CA HIS A 31 5.84 23.29 0.02
C HIS A 31 7.13 23.45 0.82
N LEU A 32 7.03 23.78 2.12
CA LEU A 32 8.22 23.88 2.98
C LEU A 32 8.89 22.50 3.11
N LYS A 33 10.18 22.42 2.76
CA LYS A 33 10.97 21.18 2.84
C LYS A 33 10.97 20.59 4.24
N ASP A 34 11.07 21.44 5.25
CA ASP A 34 11.17 21.03 6.66
C ASP A 34 9.83 20.65 7.29
N ASN A 35 8.71 20.79 6.56
CA ASN A 35 7.39 20.46 7.07
C ASN A 35 6.91 19.06 6.65
N LEU A 36 7.81 18.09 6.74
CA LEU A 36 7.50 16.68 6.42
C LEU A 36 6.37 16.13 7.29
N GLU A 37 6.33 16.51 8.56
CA GLU A 37 5.30 16.06 9.50
C GLU A 37 3.89 16.44 9.06
N PHE A 38 3.69 17.66 8.57
CA PHE A 38 2.41 18.10 8.03
C PHE A 38 1.94 17.22 6.86
N ARG A 39 2.85 16.94 5.91
CA ARG A 39 2.53 16.08 4.75
C ARG A 39 2.24 14.63 5.17
N ILE A 40 2.97 14.12 6.17
CA ILE A 40 2.69 12.80 6.74
C ILE A 40 1.29 12.78 7.35
N LYS A 41 0.96 13.72 8.24
CA LYS A 41 -0.37 13.82 8.84
C LYS A 41 -1.47 13.88 7.80
N LEU A 42 -1.31 14.71 6.77
CA LEU A 42 -2.29 14.86 5.70
C LEU A 42 -2.55 13.53 4.96
N GLN A 43 -1.49 12.80 4.60
CA GLN A 43 -1.59 11.47 3.99
C GLN A 43 -2.33 10.48 4.90
N LYS A 44 -2.02 10.48 6.21
CA LYS A 44 -2.66 9.58 7.17
C LYS A 44 -4.12 9.94 7.41
N PHE A 45 -4.44 11.23 7.51
CA PHE A 45 -5.82 11.68 7.68
C PHE A 45 -6.71 11.23 6.53
N VAL A 46 -6.29 11.45 5.28
CA VAL A 46 -7.08 11.04 4.10
C VAL A 46 -7.17 9.51 3.98
N PHE A 47 -6.12 8.77 4.33
CA PHE A 47 -6.17 7.31 4.41
C PHE A 47 -7.16 6.82 5.47
N LEU A 48 -7.04 7.32 6.70
CA LEU A 48 -7.89 6.93 7.83
C LEU A 48 -9.36 7.30 7.62
N ALA A 49 -9.63 8.41 6.93
CA ALA A 49 -10.99 8.87 6.62
C ALA A 49 -11.81 7.82 5.84
N LYS A 50 -11.15 6.89 5.10
CA LYS A 50 -11.83 5.75 4.46
C LYS A 50 -12.61 4.91 5.47
N TYR A 51 -12.08 4.73 6.66
CA TYR A 51 -12.71 3.92 7.72
C TYR A 51 -13.84 4.65 8.45
N PHE A 52 -13.98 5.95 8.19
CA PHE A 52 -15.07 6.79 8.69
C PHE A 52 -16.12 7.13 7.61
N GLY A 53 -16.05 6.47 6.44
CA GLY A 53 -17.07 6.57 5.40
C GLY A 53 -16.70 7.40 4.19
N TRP A 54 -15.51 8.03 4.14
CA TRP A 54 -15.09 8.72 2.92
C TRP A 54 -14.56 7.72 1.88
N ASN A 55 -15.40 7.38 0.92
CA ASN A 55 -15.01 6.54 -0.22
C ASN A 55 -14.19 7.35 -1.24
N ASN A 56 -12.98 7.81 -0.86
CA ASN A 56 -12.06 8.45 -1.77
C ASN A 56 -11.39 7.44 -2.71
N THR A 57 -10.96 7.91 -3.88
CA THR A 57 -10.35 7.06 -4.92
C THR A 57 -8.83 7.05 -4.89
N TYR A 58 -8.22 7.61 -3.86
CA TYR A 58 -6.78 7.57 -3.70
C TYR A 58 -6.30 6.16 -3.42
N ASN A 59 -5.36 5.69 -4.23
CA ASN A 59 -4.67 4.43 -4.03
C ASN A 59 -3.47 4.66 -3.11
N TYR A 60 -3.27 3.77 -2.15
CA TYR A 60 -2.22 3.88 -1.16
C TYR A 60 -1.29 2.67 -1.25
N ASN A 61 0.00 2.96 -1.24
CA ASN A 61 1.07 1.98 -1.13
C ASN A 61 1.86 2.22 0.14
N MET A 62 2.56 1.19 0.63
CA MET A 62 3.43 1.32 1.79
C MET A 62 4.73 2.03 1.41
N TYR A 63 5.06 3.08 2.15
CA TYR A 63 6.31 3.85 2.05
C TYR A 63 6.93 4.01 3.44
N ASN A 64 8.08 4.70 3.53
CA ASN A 64 8.84 4.86 4.78
C ASN A 64 7.98 5.35 5.96
N HIS A 65 7.04 6.25 5.70
CA HIS A 65 6.11 6.79 6.71
C HIS A 65 4.72 6.12 6.68
N GLY A 66 4.60 4.89 6.17
CA GLY A 66 3.33 4.16 6.08
C GLY A 66 2.56 4.43 4.78
N PRO A 67 1.25 4.16 4.74
CA PRO A 67 0.46 4.32 3.54
C PRO A 67 0.56 5.72 2.95
N TYR A 68 0.91 5.81 1.67
CA TYR A 68 1.11 7.04 0.91
C TYR A 68 0.46 6.93 -0.46
N SER A 69 -0.15 8.00 -0.93
CA SER A 69 -0.75 8.11 -2.26
C SER A 69 -0.09 9.23 -3.05
N PRO A 70 0.62 8.91 -4.16
CA PRO A 70 1.14 9.93 -5.07
C PRO A 70 0.05 10.85 -5.61
N ALA A 71 -1.10 10.29 -6.04
CA ALA A 71 -2.21 11.08 -6.56
C ALA A 71 -2.77 12.09 -5.54
N LEU A 72 -2.82 11.72 -4.25
CA LEU A 72 -3.16 12.68 -3.19
C LEU A 72 -2.08 13.76 -3.05
N SER A 73 -0.80 13.36 -3.17
CA SER A 73 0.32 14.30 -3.13
C SER A 73 0.22 15.33 -4.26
N ASP A 74 -0.05 14.87 -5.48
CA ASP A 74 -0.22 15.77 -6.63
C ASP A 74 -1.39 16.74 -6.42
N ASP A 75 -2.52 16.25 -5.91
CA ASP A 75 -3.69 17.07 -5.66
C ASP A 75 -3.41 18.19 -4.65
N TYR A 76 -2.76 17.93 -3.53
CA TYR A 76 -2.52 18.97 -2.53
C TYR A 76 -1.34 19.88 -2.88
N HIS A 77 -0.35 19.42 -3.68
CA HIS A 77 0.73 20.27 -4.16
C HIS A 77 0.29 21.19 -5.32
N SER A 78 -0.70 20.81 -6.11
CA SER A 78 -1.20 21.67 -7.21
C SER A 78 -1.72 23.00 -6.71
N GLY A 79 -2.08 23.11 -5.43
CA GLY A 79 -2.70 24.31 -4.85
C GLY A 79 -4.14 24.56 -5.27
N GLU A 80 -4.65 23.83 -6.27
CA GLU A 80 -6.01 23.96 -6.80
C GLU A 80 -7.10 23.45 -5.85
N VAL A 81 -6.72 22.75 -4.78
CA VAL A 81 -7.69 22.14 -3.85
C VAL A 81 -8.64 23.18 -3.26
N PHE A 82 -8.16 24.40 -2.96
CA PHE A 82 -8.98 25.48 -2.41
C PHE A 82 -9.65 26.35 -3.46
N GLU A 83 -9.31 26.19 -4.74
CA GLU A 83 -9.98 26.86 -5.86
C GLU A 83 -11.27 26.12 -6.25
N ASN A 84 -11.38 24.84 -5.85
CA ASN A 84 -12.57 24.04 -6.09
C ASN A 84 -13.65 24.32 -5.05
N SER A 85 -14.91 24.38 -5.53
CA SER A 85 -16.06 24.45 -4.61
C SER A 85 -16.11 23.24 -3.71
N PRO A 86 -16.11 23.41 -2.37
CA PRO A 86 -16.20 22.29 -1.44
C PRO A 86 -17.49 21.50 -1.68
N LEU A 87 -17.36 20.18 -1.81
CA LEU A 87 -18.50 19.27 -1.94
C LEU A 87 -18.53 18.35 -0.72
N GLU A 88 -19.65 18.37 -0.01
CA GLU A 88 -19.83 17.52 1.16
C GLU A 88 -19.65 16.04 0.84
N ILE A 89 -18.94 15.35 1.72
CA ILE A 89 -18.66 13.91 1.58
C ILE A 89 -19.82 13.12 2.17
N GLN A 90 -20.63 12.52 1.31
CA GLN A 90 -21.77 11.71 1.73
C GLN A 90 -21.33 10.53 2.61
N ASN A 91 -22.06 10.29 3.71
CA ASN A 91 -21.82 9.22 4.68
C ASN A 91 -20.47 9.33 5.44
N PHE A 92 -19.73 10.40 5.30
CA PHE A 92 -18.51 10.62 6.07
C PHE A 92 -18.85 11.09 7.48
N LYS A 93 -18.36 10.38 8.48
CA LYS A 93 -18.59 10.67 9.91
C LYS A 93 -17.54 11.67 10.40
N MET A 94 -17.67 12.95 9.99
CA MET A 94 -16.70 14.00 10.24
C MET A 94 -16.38 14.15 11.73
N ASP A 95 -17.39 14.28 12.60
CA ASP A 95 -17.18 14.48 14.04
C ASP A 95 -16.48 13.28 14.69
N SER A 96 -16.89 12.06 14.30
CA SER A 96 -16.21 10.84 14.78
C SER A 96 -14.76 10.76 14.32
N PHE A 97 -14.49 11.21 13.11
CA PHE A 97 -13.14 11.28 12.57
C PHE A 97 -12.30 12.32 13.31
N LYS A 98 -12.82 13.54 13.50
CA LYS A 98 -12.16 14.59 14.28
C LYS A 98 -11.80 14.11 15.67
N ASN A 99 -12.76 13.52 16.39
CA ASN A 99 -12.52 12.97 17.72
C ASN A 99 -11.44 11.89 17.73
N PHE A 100 -11.36 11.06 16.66
CA PHE A 100 -10.36 10.02 16.56
C PHE A 100 -8.95 10.59 16.35
N VAL A 101 -8.79 11.60 15.49
CA VAL A 101 -7.47 12.17 15.16
C VAL A 101 -7.00 13.27 16.11
N ALA A 102 -7.92 13.83 16.92
CA ALA A 102 -7.64 14.91 17.85
C ALA A 102 -6.52 14.52 18.83
N ASN A 103 -5.51 15.39 18.94
CA ASN A 103 -4.37 15.23 19.85
C ASN A 103 -3.52 13.96 19.60
N LYS A 104 -3.63 13.31 18.44
CA LYS A 104 -2.81 12.17 18.09
C LYS A 104 -1.47 12.62 17.48
N SER A 105 -0.39 12.04 17.97
CA SER A 105 0.95 12.28 17.42
C SER A 105 1.09 11.71 16.01
N THR A 106 2.05 12.20 15.24
CA THR A 106 2.37 11.67 13.92
C THR A 106 2.76 10.20 13.99
N ASP A 107 3.54 9.78 14.98
CA ASP A 107 3.90 8.38 15.21
C ASP A 107 2.67 7.49 15.42
N TYR A 108 1.69 7.97 16.21
CA TYR A 108 0.44 7.25 16.40
C TYR A 108 -0.33 7.10 15.08
N LEU A 109 -0.45 8.16 14.31
CA LEU A 109 -1.16 8.14 13.02
C LEU A 109 -0.45 7.25 12.00
N GLU A 110 0.88 7.25 11.99
CA GLU A 110 1.67 6.31 11.20
C GLU A 110 1.43 4.86 11.63
N ALA A 111 1.44 4.58 12.94
CA ALA A 111 1.15 3.25 13.46
C ALA A 111 -0.27 2.80 13.09
N ALA A 112 -1.29 3.62 13.38
CA ALA A 112 -2.69 3.30 13.12
C ALA A 112 -2.95 3.02 11.63
N SER A 113 -2.44 3.88 10.75
CA SER A 113 -2.60 3.71 9.31
C SER A 113 -1.85 2.49 8.78
N THR A 114 -0.64 2.21 9.29
CA THR A 114 0.16 1.04 8.92
C THR A 114 -0.53 -0.27 9.36
N ILE A 115 -1.05 -0.31 10.59
CA ILE A 115 -1.83 -1.45 11.09
C ILE A 115 -3.05 -1.71 10.21
N LEU A 116 -3.81 -0.68 9.90
CA LEU A 116 -5.00 -0.82 9.04
C LEU A 116 -4.63 -1.23 7.61
N TYR A 117 -3.49 -0.78 7.10
CA TYR A 117 -3.00 -1.21 5.81
C TYR A 117 -2.69 -2.70 5.81
N TYR A 118 -1.93 -3.21 6.77
CA TYR A 118 -1.59 -4.64 6.85
C TYR A 118 -2.77 -5.53 7.21
N LYS A 119 -3.72 -5.06 8.02
CA LYS A 119 -4.97 -5.81 8.29
C LYS A 119 -5.77 -6.15 7.03
N ARG A 120 -5.57 -5.42 5.93
CA ARG A 120 -6.21 -5.74 4.63
C ARG A 120 -5.66 -7.03 4.04
N PHE A 121 -4.42 -7.39 4.38
CA PHE A 121 -3.69 -8.53 3.83
C PHE A 121 -3.56 -9.70 4.79
N LYS A 122 -4.00 -9.55 6.05
CA LYS A 122 -3.89 -10.60 7.08
C LYS A 122 -5.18 -10.69 7.89
N ARG A 123 -5.95 -11.77 7.65
CA ARG A 123 -7.29 -11.97 8.24
C ARG A 123 -7.27 -11.95 9.78
N ASN A 124 -6.26 -12.54 10.40
CA ASN A 124 -6.09 -12.64 11.83
C ASN A 124 -4.89 -11.81 12.32
N PHE A 125 -4.81 -10.54 11.89
CA PHE A 125 -3.74 -9.64 12.29
C PHE A 125 -3.84 -9.31 13.78
N THR A 126 -2.85 -9.77 14.56
CA THR A 126 -2.81 -9.62 16.02
C THR A 126 -1.98 -8.42 16.46
N ILE A 127 -2.03 -8.10 17.76
CA ILE A 127 -1.18 -7.04 18.33
C ILE A 127 0.31 -7.39 18.21
N ASN A 128 0.67 -8.67 18.35
CA ASN A 128 2.06 -9.11 18.20
C ASN A 128 2.53 -8.95 16.76
N ASP A 129 1.66 -9.24 15.77
CA ASP A 129 1.94 -8.97 14.38
C ASP A 129 2.18 -7.49 14.13
N ALA A 130 1.33 -6.62 14.70
CA ALA A 130 1.48 -5.18 14.57
C ALA A 130 2.81 -4.68 15.15
N ILE A 131 3.19 -5.16 16.35
CA ILE A 131 4.45 -4.81 16.99
C ILE A 131 5.64 -5.30 16.16
N ASN A 132 5.63 -6.55 15.72
CA ASN A 132 6.71 -7.12 14.93
C ASN A 132 6.87 -6.39 13.58
N GLU A 133 5.79 -6.21 12.85
CA GLU A 133 5.82 -5.52 11.55
C GLU A 133 6.31 -4.07 11.68
N LEU A 134 5.79 -3.33 12.69
CA LEU A 134 6.21 -1.95 12.85
C LEU A 134 7.66 -1.84 13.38
N ASN A 135 8.10 -2.71 14.28
CA ASN A 135 9.48 -2.71 14.73
C ASN A 135 10.48 -2.94 13.58
N MET A 136 10.11 -3.75 12.59
CA MET A 136 10.95 -4.02 11.43
C MET A 136 11.06 -2.81 10.49
N ILE A 137 9.94 -2.12 10.23
CA ILE A 137 9.89 -1.06 9.21
C ILE A 137 9.96 0.35 9.81
N LYS A 138 9.65 0.50 11.11
CA LYS A 138 9.55 1.77 11.84
C LYS A 138 10.07 1.62 13.27
N PRO A 139 11.36 1.29 13.46
CA PRO A 139 11.93 1.03 14.79
C PRO A 139 11.89 2.25 15.73
N TYR A 140 11.63 3.44 15.19
CA TYR A 140 11.48 4.69 15.95
C TYR A 140 10.12 4.82 16.65
N ILE A 141 9.09 4.05 16.24
CA ILE A 141 7.77 4.06 16.89
C ILE A 141 7.79 3.07 18.04
N SER A 142 7.55 3.54 19.25
CA SER A 142 7.56 2.68 20.43
C SER A 142 6.43 1.64 20.40
N SER A 143 6.69 0.44 20.94
CA SER A 143 5.69 -0.62 21.02
C SER A 143 4.43 -0.22 21.80
N SER A 144 4.54 0.72 22.74
CA SER A 144 3.39 1.27 23.47
C SER A 144 2.46 2.07 22.56
N ILE A 145 3.01 2.89 21.65
CA ILE A 145 2.24 3.62 20.64
C ILE A 145 1.57 2.62 19.68
N VAL A 146 2.31 1.60 19.22
CA VAL A 146 1.78 0.55 18.35
C VAL A 146 0.62 -0.18 19.03
N GLY A 147 0.80 -0.57 20.30
CA GLY A 147 -0.24 -1.24 21.08
C GLY A 147 -1.50 -0.40 21.24
N SER A 148 -1.34 0.89 21.58
CA SER A 148 -2.46 1.83 21.70
C SER A 148 -3.20 2.01 20.36
N ALA A 149 -2.46 2.25 19.29
CA ALA A 149 -3.02 2.38 17.95
C ALA A 149 -3.77 1.09 17.54
N TYR A 150 -3.21 -0.09 17.79
CA TYR A 150 -3.86 -1.37 17.48
C TYR A 150 -5.19 -1.51 18.21
N VAL A 151 -5.25 -1.21 19.52
CA VAL A 151 -6.49 -1.32 20.29
C VAL A 151 -7.57 -0.43 19.71
N ASP A 152 -7.23 0.81 19.34
CA ASP A 152 -8.19 1.77 18.80
C ASP A 152 -8.71 1.36 17.40
N VAL A 153 -7.86 0.77 16.54
CA VAL A 153 -8.24 0.48 15.15
C VAL A 153 -8.58 -1.00 14.86
N LYS A 154 -8.42 -1.91 15.84
CA LYS A 154 -8.67 -3.36 15.62
C LYS A 154 -10.08 -3.67 15.12
N GLY A 155 -11.07 -2.87 15.51
CA GLY A 155 -12.49 -2.98 15.11
C GLY A 155 -12.84 -2.28 13.79
N PHE A 156 -11.94 -1.49 13.21
CA PHE A 156 -12.22 -0.74 11.99
C PHE A 156 -12.36 -1.66 10.79
N LYS A 157 -13.41 -1.41 9.99
CA LYS A 157 -13.68 -2.13 8.74
C LYS A 157 -14.01 -1.12 7.65
N LEU A 158 -13.54 -1.38 6.45
CA LEU A 158 -14.02 -0.66 5.27
C LEU A 158 -15.46 -1.08 5.00
N SER A 159 -16.31 -0.14 4.57
CA SER A 159 -17.67 -0.50 4.16
C SER A 159 -17.62 -1.43 2.93
N SER A 160 -18.56 -2.35 2.82
CA SER A 160 -18.66 -3.27 1.66
C SER A 160 -18.76 -2.51 0.33
N LYS A 161 -19.31 -1.29 0.32
CA LYS A 161 -19.33 -0.41 -0.86
C LYS A 161 -17.94 0.18 -1.21
N GLN A 162 -17.01 0.22 -0.27
CA GLN A 162 -15.64 0.67 -0.49
C GLN A 162 -14.75 -0.46 -1.02
N ILE A 163 -15.15 -1.70 -0.78
CA ILE A 163 -14.47 -2.90 -1.26
C ILE A 163 -14.91 -3.24 -2.69
N SER A 164 -16.15 -2.92 -3.07
CA SER A 164 -16.73 -3.28 -4.37
C SER A 164 -16.58 -2.14 -5.40
N ARG A 165 -15.40 -1.89 -5.91
CA ARG A 165 -15.25 -1.44 -7.30
C ARG A 165 -15.14 -2.69 -8.17
N ASN A 166 -16.29 -3.15 -8.66
CA ASN A 166 -16.32 -4.09 -9.76
C ASN A 166 -15.69 -3.38 -10.97
N LEU A 167 -14.41 -3.68 -11.22
CA LEU A 167 -13.89 -3.52 -12.57
C LEU A 167 -14.82 -4.31 -13.48
N SER A 168 -15.28 -3.72 -14.57
CA SER A 168 -15.97 -4.51 -15.60
C SER A 168 -15.03 -5.65 -16.01
N ASP A 169 -15.56 -6.82 -16.33
CA ASP A 169 -14.73 -7.99 -16.68
C ASP A 169 -13.69 -7.66 -17.77
N SER A 170 -14.03 -6.77 -18.71
CA SER A 170 -13.11 -6.30 -19.75
C SER A 170 -11.93 -5.47 -19.21
N VAL A 171 -12.17 -4.62 -18.21
CA VAL A 171 -11.09 -3.85 -17.55
C VAL A 171 -10.20 -4.77 -16.73
N LEU A 172 -10.81 -5.74 -16.05
CA LEU A 172 -10.09 -6.75 -15.27
C LEU A 172 -9.14 -7.57 -16.15
N GLU A 173 -9.62 -8.08 -17.28
CA GLU A 173 -8.79 -8.85 -18.22
C GLU A 173 -7.66 -8.00 -18.82
N ASN A 174 -7.89 -6.73 -19.08
CA ASN A 174 -6.84 -5.81 -19.51
C ASN A 174 -5.77 -5.60 -18.41
N VAL A 175 -6.17 -5.47 -17.14
CA VAL A 175 -5.23 -5.33 -16.02
C VAL A 175 -4.40 -6.61 -15.86
N LYS A 176 -5.02 -7.80 -15.88
CA LYS A 176 -4.34 -9.09 -15.84
C LYS A 176 -3.33 -9.24 -16.98
N THR A 177 -3.74 -8.91 -18.21
CA THR A 177 -2.89 -9.01 -19.40
C THR A 177 -1.68 -8.09 -19.28
N ASN A 178 -1.89 -6.84 -18.84
CA ASN A 178 -0.82 -5.89 -18.66
C ASN A 178 0.17 -6.31 -17.55
N LEU A 179 -0.33 -6.82 -16.42
CA LEU A 179 0.53 -7.33 -15.35
C LEU A 179 1.31 -8.57 -15.79
N ASN A 180 0.66 -9.50 -16.49
CA ASN A 180 1.34 -10.69 -17.01
C ASN A 180 2.43 -10.32 -18.01
N SER A 181 2.21 -9.32 -18.89
CA SER A 181 3.25 -8.81 -19.79
C SER A 181 4.43 -8.23 -19.02
N LYS A 182 4.18 -7.38 -18.01
CA LYS A 182 5.24 -6.82 -17.18
C LYS A 182 6.04 -7.90 -16.45
N ILE A 183 5.38 -8.92 -15.91
CA ILE A 183 6.05 -10.04 -15.24
C ILE A 183 6.98 -10.76 -16.25
N LEU A 184 6.49 -11.08 -17.45
CA LEU A 184 7.30 -11.71 -18.50
C LEU A 184 8.50 -10.86 -18.91
N ASP A 185 8.32 -9.56 -19.04
CA ASP A 185 9.42 -8.65 -19.39
C ASP A 185 10.48 -8.60 -18.27
N ASN A 186 10.04 -8.61 -17.01
CA ASN A 186 10.95 -8.71 -15.88
C ASN A 186 11.68 -10.06 -15.81
N MET A 187 11.01 -11.18 -16.07
CA MET A 187 11.68 -12.49 -16.13
C MET A 187 12.83 -12.47 -17.14
N LYS A 188 12.62 -11.91 -18.34
CA LYS A 188 13.67 -11.77 -19.36
C LYS A 188 14.86 -10.95 -18.90
N LEU A 189 14.64 -9.91 -18.09
CA LEU A 189 15.74 -9.09 -17.54
C LEU A 189 16.72 -9.90 -16.70
N PHE A 190 16.24 -10.95 -16.03
CA PHE A 190 17.07 -11.79 -15.16
C PHE A 190 17.62 -13.04 -15.85
N GLU A 191 17.24 -13.35 -17.10
CA GLU A 191 17.74 -14.53 -17.82
C GLU A 191 19.26 -14.55 -17.98
N HIS A 192 19.90 -13.39 -18.15
CA HIS A 192 21.35 -13.29 -18.39
C HIS A 192 22.20 -13.41 -17.11
N PHE A 193 21.61 -13.28 -15.91
CA PHE A 193 22.36 -13.47 -14.68
C PHE A 193 22.72 -14.96 -14.47
N ASP A 194 23.83 -15.20 -13.79
CA ASP A 194 24.21 -16.55 -13.38
C ASP A 194 23.20 -17.13 -12.39
N VAL A 195 23.08 -18.46 -12.39
CA VAL A 195 22.15 -19.16 -11.49
C VAL A 195 22.67 -19.04 -10.07
N ASN A 196 21.94 -18.30 -9.23
CA ASN A 196 22.18 -18.11 -7.81
C ASN A 196 20.85 -18.00 -7.06
N TYR A 197 20.89 -17.96 -5.73
CA TYR A 197 19.71 -17.86 -4.90
C TYR A 197 18.80 -16.68 -5.29
N ASN A 198 19.38 -15.50 -5.53
CA ASN A 198 18.60 -14.29 -5.87
C ASN A 198 17.84 -14.48 -7.19
N LYS A 199 18.47 -15.05 -8.23
CA LYS A 199 17.82 -15.33 -9.51
C LYS A 199 16.69 -16.34 -9.34
N VAL A 200 16.95 -17.44 -8.66
CA VAL A 200 15.97 -18.51 -8.44
C VAL A 200 14.74 -17.95 -7.69
N PHE A 201 14.97 -17.21 -6.61
CA PHE A 201 13.87 -16.58 -5.86
C PHE A 201 13.05 -15.61 -6.73
N ILE A 202 13.70 -14.70 -7.47
CA ILE A 202 13.00 -13.72 -8.29
C ILE A 202 12.18 -14.41 -9.39
N LEU A 203 12.77 -15.32 -10.15
CA LEU A 203 12.08 -16.02 -11.23
C LEU A 203 10.93 -16.89 -10.71
N GLY A 204 11.14 -17.61 -9.60
CA GLY A 204 10.12 -18.43 -8.97
C GLY A 204 8.94 -17.60 -8.47
N SER A 205 9.21 -16.48 -7.81
CA SER A 205 8.16 -15.58 -7.33
C SER A 205 7.35 -14.95 -8.47
N LEU A 206 8.01 -14.56 -9.57
CA LEU A 206 7.34 -14.03 -10.76
C LEU A 206 6.48 -15.09 -11.45
N ASP A 207 6.96 -16.33 -11.56
CA ASP A 207 6.17 -17.42 -12.16
C ASP A 207 4.96 -17.79 -11.31
N TYR A 208 5.10 -17.82 -9.97
CA TYR A 208 3.98 -17.97 -9.06
C TYR A 208 2.90 -16.92 -9.31
N LEU A 209 3.28 -15.64 -9.41
CA LEU A 209 2.32 -14.56 -9.68
C LEU A 209 1.64 -14.69 -11.05
N ARG A 210 2.33 -15.25 -12.06
CA ARG A 210 1.71 -15.56 -13.36
C ARG A 210 0.64 -16.64 -13.26
N ILE A 211 0.90 -17.66 -12.45
CA ILE A 211 -0.10 -18.72 -12.18
C ILE A 211 -1.31 -18.11 -11.52
N VAL A 212 -1.12 -17.31 -10.46
CA VAL A 212 -2.20 -16.61 -9.75
C VAL A 212 -3.05 -15.73 -10.68
N LEU A 213 -2.41 -14.96 -11.57
CA LEU A 213 -3.15 -14.10 -12.51
C LEU A 213 -4.00 -14.87 -13.53
N ARG A 214 -3.72 -16.17 -13.77
CA ARG A 214 -4.50 -17.03 -14.66
C ARG A 214 -5.70 -17.67 -13.97
N GLU A 215 -5.71 -17.71 -12.63
CA GLU A 215 -6.82 -18.32 -11.89
C GLU A 215 -8.11 -17.52 -12.09
N GLU A 216 -9.17 -18.22 -12.53
CA GLU A 216 -10.49 -17.64 -12.74
C GLU A 216 -11.22 -17.33 -11.43
N LYS A 217 -10.82 -17.99 -10.35
CA LYS A 217 -11.46 -17.92 -9.02
C LYS A 217 -11.02 -16.76 -8.16
N LEU A 218 -10.17 -15.85 -8.66
CA LEU A 218 -9.82 -14.64 -7.91
C LEU A 218 -11.10 -13.89 -7.53
N ASN A 219 -11.36 -13.83 -6.25
CA ASN A 219 -12.57 -13.26 -5.69
C ASN A 219 -12.77 -11.81 -6.14
N ASN A 220 -13.96 -11.47 -6.66
CA ASN A 220 -14.27 -10.15 -7.22
C ASN A 220 -14.08 -8.98 -6.26
N TYR A 221 -13.97 -9.24 -4.94
CA TYR A 221 -13.90 -8.21 -3.92
C TYR A 221 -12.49 -7.65 -3.65
N LEU A 222 -11.43 -8.37 -4.04
CA LEU A 222 -10.05 -8.05 -3.66
C LEU A 222 -9.12 -7.80 -4.86
N LYS A 223 -9.64 -7.92 -6.09
CA LYS A 223 -8.84 -7.86 -7.33
C LYS A 223 -8.02 -6.58 -7.47
N ASP A 224 -8.60 -5.42 -7.19
CA ASP A 224 -7.90 -4.14 -7.34
C ASP A 224 -6.70 -4.01 -6.41
N ASP A 225 -6.88 -4.43 -5.16
CA ASP A 225 -5.81 -4.37 -4.15
C ASP A 225 -4.71 -5.38 -4.46
N LEU A 226 -5.08 -6.60 -4.85
CA LEU A 226 -4.12 -7.64 -5.25
C LEU A 226 -3.31 -7.22 -6.48
N PHE A 227 -3.97 -6.70 -7.52
CA PHE A 227 -3.26 -6.26 -8.72
C PHE A 227 -2.30 -5.10 -8.46
N ASN A 228 -2.69 -4.18 -7.57
CA ASN A 228 -1.81 -3.09 -7.15
C ASN A 228 -0.59 -3.61 -6.39
N GLU A 229 -0.76 -4.60 -5.51
CA GLU A 229 0.36 -5.20 -4.78
C GLU A 229 1.27 -6.03 -5.68
N ILE A 230 0.72 -6.80 -6.63
CA ILE A 230 1.52 -7.50 -7.64
C ILE A 230 2.32 -6.50 -8.48
N ASN A 231 1.69 -5.42 -8.96
CA ASN A 231 2.39 -4.40 -9.74
C ASN A 231 3.52 -3.74 -8.93
N ARG A 232 3.31 -3.52 -7.65
CA ARG A 232 4.32 -2.96 -6.76
C ARG A 232 5.48 -3.93 -6.55
N TYR A 233 5.18 -5.21 -6.33
CA TYR A 233 6.21 -6.24 -6.21
C TYR A 233 7.10 -6.30 -7.47
N VAL A 234 6.48 -6.26 -8.65
CA VAL A 234 7.21 -6.19 -9.93
C VAL A 234 8.08 -4.93 -10.00
N GLN A 235 7.59 -3.77 -9.55
CA GLN A 235 8.41 -2.54 -9.50
C GLN A 235 9.60 -2.65 -8.53
N ASP A 236 9.45 -3.36 -7.42
CA ASP A 236 10.56 -3.59 -6.50
C ASP A 236 11.63 -4.50 -7.13
N ILE A 237 11.22 -5.48 -7.95
CA ILE A 237 12.14 -6.29 -8.77
C ILE A 237 12.87 -5.43 -9.83
N GLU A 238 12.15 -4.53 -10.52
CA GLU A 238 12.77 -3.60 -11.48
C GLU A 238 13.85 -2.72 -10.82
N LYS A 239 13.63 -2.29 -9.57
CA LYS A 239 14.64 -1.55 -8.80
C LYS A 239 15.88 -2.39 -8.50
N ILE A 240 15.68 -3.67 -8.11
CA ILE A 240 16.80 -4.59 -7.86
C ILE A 240 17.64 -4.76 -9.12
N TYR A 241 17.00 -4.98 -10.27
CA TYR A 241 17.70 -5.04 -11.55
C TYR A 241 18.48 -3.75 -11.83
N SER A 242 17.86 -2.60 -11.67
CA SER A 242 18.50 -1.29 -11.88
C SER A 242 19.71 -1.07 -10.94
N LEU A 243 19.62 -1.51 -9.69
CA LEU A 243 20.70 -1.40 -8.71
C LEU A 243 21.86 -2.35 -9.02
N SER A 244 21.58 -3.53 -9.54
CA SER A 244 22.62 -4.49 -9.98
C SER A 244 23.36 -3.99 -11.20
N ASN A 245 22.76 -3.09 -11.98
CA ASN A 245 23.32 -2.56 -13.23
C ASN A 245 23.73 -3.65 -14.25
N GLY A 246 23.10 -4.81 -14.19
CA GLY A 246 23.41 -5.99 -15.02
C GLY A 246 24.69 -6.73 -14.60
N ASP A 247 25.27 -6.41 -13.46
CA ASP A 247 26.50 -7.03 -12.94
C ASP A 247 26.15 -8.25 -12.06
N ASN A 248 26.68 -9.42 -12.41
CA ASN A 248 26.44 -10.69 -11.71
C ASN A 248 26.92 -10.65 -10.25
N GLU A 249 28.12 -10.12 -10.00
CA GLU A 249 28.72 -10.10 -8.67
C GLU A 249 27.93 -9.16 -7.74
N VAL A 250 27.54 -8.00 -8.25
CA VAL A 250 26.67 -7.05 -7.52
C VAL A 250 25.32 -7.70 -7.21
N PHE A 251 24.70 -8.33 -8.22
CA PHE A 251 23.40 -8.97 -8.06
C PHE A 251 23.43 -10.13 -7.04
N GLU A 252 24.42 -10.99 -7.09
CA GLU A 252 24.58 -12.13 -6.18
C GLU A 252 24.72 -11.69 -4.71
N ASN A 253 25.41 -10.58 -4.48
CA ASN A 253 25.68 -10.04 -3.14
C ASN A 253 24.55 -9.13 -2.62
N MET A 254 23.49 -8.88 -3.38
CA MET A 254 22.36 -8.05 -2.94
C MET A 254 21.51 -8.77 -1.91
N SER A 255 21.12 -8.05 -0.86
CA SER A 255 20.14 -8.54 0.10
C SER A 255 18.73 -8.41 -0.44
N LEU A 256 18.01 -9.52 -0.59
CA LEU A 256 16.60 -9.56 -1.01
C LEU A 256 15.62 -9.58 0.17
N ASN A 257 16.04 -9.38 1.41
CA ASN A 257 15.19 -9.52 2.59
C ASN A 257 13.85 -8.77 2.47
N ASN A 258 13.87 -7.54 1.96
CA ASN A 258 12.63 -6.75 1.79
C ASN A 258 11.73 -7.32 0.69
N LEU A 259 12.30 -7.86 -0.38
CA LEU A 259 11.55 -8.49 -1.46
C LEU A 259 10.92 -9.80 -1.00
N ILE A 260 11.66 -10.63 -0.26
CA ILE A 260 11.18 -11.88 0.34
C ILE A 260 9.99 -11.59 1.24
N LEU A 261 10.13 -10.65 2.17
CA LEU A 261 9.03 -10.24 3.05
C LEU A 261 7.81 -9.70 2.30
N HIS A 262 8.02 -8.99 1.19
CA HIS A 262 6.91 -8.52 0.35
C HIS A 262 6.22 -9.70 -0.33
N PHE A 263 6.97 -10.68 -0.83
CA PHE A 263 6.43 -11.87 -1.47
C PHE A 263 5.65 -12.75 -0.48
N ASP A 264 6.18 -13.00 0.71
CA ASP A 264 5.47 -13.74 1.76
C ASP A 264 4.11 -13.11 2.11
N ARG A 265 4.05 -11.79 2.12
CA ARG A 265 2.79 -11.05 2.33
C ARG A 265 1.82 -11.24 1.18
N LEU A 266 2.30 -11.19 -0.07
CA LEU A 266 1.50 -11.48 -1.24
C LEU A 266 0.97 -12.92 -1.23
N GLN A 267 1.80 -13.91 -0.93
CA GLN A 267 1.38 -15.31 -0.81
C GLN A 267 0.32 -15.49 0.27
N ASN A 268 0.52 -14.90 1.46
CA ASN A 268 -0.47 -14.94 2.53
C ASN A 268 -1.80 -14.28 2.12
N TYR A 269 -1.75 -13.20 1.37
CA TYR A 269 -2.93 -12.53 0.86
C TYR A 269 -3.67 -13.40 -0.17
N ILE A 270 -2.95 -13.96 -1.12
CA ILE A 270 -3.47 -14.84 -2.16
C ILE A 270 -4.06 -16.13 -1.55
N SER A 271 -3.36 -16.77 -0.63
CA SER A 271 -3.80 -18.02 0.00
C SER A 271 -5.06 -17.88 0.87
N GLN A 272 -5.37 -16.69 1.35
CA GLN A 272 -6.60 -16.42 2.11
C GLN A 272 -7.84 -16.36 1.20
N ASP A 273 -7.65 -16.04 -0.07
CA ASP A 273 -8.73 -15.92 -1.07
C ASP A 273 -8.88 -17.14 -1.96
N LEU A 274 -7.78 -17.83 -2.18
CA LEU A 274 -7.71 -19.04 -2.97
C LEU A 274 -7.46 -20.20 -2.02
N ASP A 275 -8.50 -20.89 -1.56
CA ASP A 275 -8.42 -22.12 -0.73
C ASP A 275 -7.56 -23.25 -1.36
N VAL A 276 -6.79 -22.99 -2.42
CA VAL A 276 -6.31 -24.03 -3.35
C VAL A 276 -4.83 -23.93 -3.74
N LEU A 277 -4.12 -22.81 -3.51
CA LEU A 277 -2.71 -22.77 -3.90
C LEU A 277 -1.80 -23.10 -2.72
N PRO A 278 -0.95 -24.16 -2.84
CA PRO A 278 0.03 -24.47 -1.81
C PRO A 278 1.01 -23.28 -1.67
N ARG A 279 1.46 -23.05 -0.44
CA ARG A 279 2.63 -22.20 -0.24
C ARG A 279 3.80 -22.82 -0.99
N LEU A 280 4.57 -22.00 -1.69
CA LEU A 280 5.90 -22.41 -2.10
C LEU A 280 6.74 -22.41 -0.83
N ASP A 281 6.94 -23.59 -0.24
CA ASP A 281 7.94 -23.78 0.80
C ASP A 281 9.34 -23.77 0.13
N ASP A 282 10.38 -23.38 0.86
CA ASP A 282 11.75 -23.28 0.34
C ASP A 282 12.24 -24.59 -0.34
N ASP A 283 11.58 -25.72 -0.05
CA ASP A 283 11.88 -27.04 -0.62
C ASP A 283 11.21 -27.32 -1.99
N ASP A 284 10.28 -26.45 -2.44
CA ASP A 284 9.52 -26.63 -3.69
C ASP A 284 10.19 -26.00 -4.91
N PHE A 285 11.34 -25.37 -4.75
CA PHE A 285 12.17 -24.92 -5.87
C PHE A 285 12.86 -26.10 -6.52
N ASP A 286 12.14 -26.73 -7.45
CA ASP A 286 12.67 -27.82 -8.25
C ASP A 286 13.76 -27.27 -9.22
N ASP A 287 15.01 -27.67 -8.96
CA ASP A 287 16.17 -27.34 -9.80
C ASP A 287 15.98 -27.76 -11.28
N SER A 288 14.99 -28.59 -11.60
CA SER A 288 14.71 -29.06 -12.96
C SER A 288 14.14 -27.99 -13.89
N LEU A 289 13.71 -26.85 -13.39
CA LEU A 289 13.19 -25.73 -14.20
C LEU A 289 14.30 -24.91 -14.88
N PHE A 290 15.58 -25.21 -14.59
CA PHE A 290 16.73 -24.40 -15.04
C PHE A 290 17.76 -25.14 -15.88
N TYR A 291 17.43 -26.34 -16.44
CA TYR A 291 18.25 -27.08 -17.39
C TYR A 291 17.65 -27.11 -18.77
#